data_82191d66ca37eefdf6ee6ccea0d96b9e
#
_entry.id   82191d66ca37eefdf6ee6ccea0d96b9e
#
_cell.length_a   1.000
_cell.length_b   1.000
_cell.length_c   1.000
_cell.angle_alpha   90.00
_cell.angle_beta   90.00
_cell.angle_gamma   90.00
#
_symmetry.space_group_name_H-M   'P 1'
#
loop_
_entity.id
_entity.type
_entity.pdbx_description
1 polymer ?
#
loop_
_entity_poly.entity_id
_entity_poly.type
_entity_poly.pdbx_seq_one_letter_code
_entity_poly.pdbx_strand_id
1 'polypeptide(L)'
;MLPDFPLIKDRVLKSIGRRASAEMLNDPILSQVHHVNHHEGNRFEGFSQEGPGEHDYHQAVHELGIGTSELISDGVDAVVRRIPEIVAAMTSQAKDGLFSTIRKAAQVSGNEVSMITGDPTPEDVLAGFERMPLEFDLGGRPKLGSILIVSAKPEAMQRSYEQLTSNPDYRERFEALIEKKRTEWNSRESSRTLVD
;
A
#
# COMPACT_ATOMS: atom_id res chain seq x y z
N MET A 1 -33.69 -17.15 -22.46
CA MET A 1 -33.42 -16.03 -21.54
C MET A 1 -33.52 -16.59 -20.13
N LEU A 2 -32.44 -16.58 -19.35
CA LEU A 2 -32.52 -17.06 -17.98
C LEU A 2 -33.26 -16.01 -17.13
N PRO A 3 -34.10 -16.45 -16.16
CA PRO A 3 -34.83 -15.54 -15.30
C PRO A 3 -33.85 -14.68 -14.48
N ASP A 4 -34.14 -13.40 -14.36
CA ASP A 4 -33.33 -12.50 -13.52
C ASP A 4 -33.80 -12.62 -12.07
N PHE A 5 -32.85 -12.95 -11.18
CA PHE A 5 -33.10 -13.07 -9.74
C PHE A 5 -32.34 -11.96 -8.97
N PRO A 6 -32.86 -10.72 -8.94
CA PRO A 6 -32.14 -9.56 -8.39
C PRO A 6 -31.76 -9.74 -6.92
N LEU A 7 -32.60 -10.37 -6.12
CA LEU A 7 -32.29 -10.65 -4.69
C LEU A 7 -31.15 -11.63 -4.50
N ILE A 8 -31.02 -12.63 -5.38
CA ILE A 8 -29.92 -13.60 -5.33
C ILE A 8 -28.63 -12.91 -5.77
N LYS A 9 -28.66 -12.13 -6.86
CA LYS A 9 -27.51 -11.35 -7.29
C LYS A 9 -27.00 -10.41 -6.22
N ASP A 10 -27.88 -9.65 -5.56
CA ASP A 10 -27.52 -8.74 -4.47
C ASP A 10 -26.87 -9.47 -3.29
N ARG A 11 -27.41 -10.63 -2.89
CA ARG A 11 -26.82 -11.46 -1.82
C ARG A 11 -25.43 -11.98 -2.20
N VAL A 12 -25.25 -12.45 -3.42
CA VAL A 12 -23.96 -12.95 -3.91
C VAL A 12 -22.94 -11.81 -3.94
N LEU A 13 -23.29 -10.64 -4.50
CA LEU A 13 -22.42 -9.48 -4.54
C LEU A 13 -22.02 -9.00 -3.13
N LYS A 14 -22.97 -8.94 -2.20
CA LYS A 14 -22.67 -8.61 -0.79
C LYS A 14 -21.77 -9.64 -0.13
N SER A 15 -21.94 -10.93 -0.44
CA SER A 15 -21.07 -11.98 0.09
C SER A 15 -19.65 -11.87 -0.44
N ILE A 16 -19.49 -11.63 -1.75
CA ILE A 16 -18.19 -11.40 -2.40
C ILE A 16 -17.52 -10.17 -1.78
N GLY A 17 -18.24 -9.05 -1.67
CA GLY A 17 -17.72 -7.81 -1.09
C GLY A 17 -17.23 -7.98 0.35
N ARG A 18 -17.99 -8.67 1.20
CA ARG A 18 -17.56 -8.97 2.59
C ARG A 18 -16.30 -9.82 2.63
N ARG A 19 -16.20 -10.81 1.77
CA ARG A 19 -15.05 -11.71 1.72
C ARG A 19 -13.82 -10.98 1.18
N ALA A 20 -13.97 -10.17 0.12
CA ALA A 20 -12.90 -9.33 -0.40
C ALA A 20 -12.38 -8.36 0.67
N SER A 21 -13.28 -7.67 1.39
CA SER A 21 -12.89 -6.78 2.49
C SER A 21 -12.14 -7.52 3.60
N ALA A 22 -12.59 -8.71 3.98
CA ALA A 22 -11.91 -9.51 5.00
C ALA A 22 -10.50 -9.95 4.56
N GLU A 23 -10.33 -10.35 3.31
CA GLU A 23 -9.02 -10.73 2.75
C GLU A 23 -8.09 -9.51 2.64
N MET A 24 -8.62 -8.34 2.23
CA MET A 24 -7.85 -7.09 2.20
C MET A 24 -7.36 -6.68 3.61
N LEU A 25 -8.18 -6.87 4.64
CA LEU A 25 -7.79 -6.59 6.03
C LEU A 25 -6.73 -7.56 6.56
N ASN A 26 -6.64 -8.77 6.00
CA ASN A 26 -5.61 -9.76 6.34
C ASN A 26 -4.33 -9.61 5.49
N ASP A 27 -4.37 -8.84 4.40
CA ASP A 27 -3.19 -8.61 3.59
C ASP A 27 -2.20 -7.72 4.34
N PRO A 28 -0.90 -8.10 4.44
CA PRO A 28 0.07 -7.38 5.26
C PRO A 28 0.33 -5.93 4.81
N ILE A 29 0.02 -5.60 3.55
CA ILE A 29 0.17 -4.23 3.02
C ILE A 29 -1.14 -3.47 3.20
N LEU A 30 -2.26 -4.03 2.71
CA LEU A 30 -3.55 -3.35 2.73
C LEU A 30 -4.10 -3.17 4.15
N SER A 31 -3.76 -4.07 5.09
CA SER A 31 -4.15 -3.95 6.50
C SER A 31 -3.57 -2.71 7.20
N GLN A 32 -2.48 -2.15 6.67
CA GLN A 32 -1.84 -0.94 7.22
C GLN A 32 -2.45 0.35 6.65
N VAL A 33 -3.30 0.24 5.63
CA VAL A 33 -4.00 1.39 5.05
C VAL A 33 -5.26 1.68 5.85
N HIS A 34 -5.48 2.94 6.20
CA HIS A 34 -6.70 3.34 6.87
C HIS A 34 -7.88 3.26 5.88
N HIS A 35 -8.85 2.41 6.20
CA HIS A 35 -10.04 2.22 5.37
C HIS A 35 -11.16 3.15 5.81
N VAL A 36 -11.64 3.99 4.91
CA VAL A 36 -12.80 4.87 5.11
C VAL A 36 -13.88 4.47 4.12
N ASN A 37 -15.07 4.18 4.63
CA ASN A 37 -16.22 3.87 3.79
C ASN A 37 -16.95 5.17 3.44
N HIS A 38 -16.92 5.55 2.17
CA HIS A 38 -17.74 6.62 1.62
C HIS A 38 -18.96 6.01 0.95
N HIS A 39 -20.13 6.53 1.27
CA HIS A 39 -21.39 6.00 0.77
C HIS A 39 -21.97 6.77 -0.41
N GLU A 40 -21.41 7.92 -0.75
CA GLU A 40 -21.93 8.83 -1.78
C GLU A 40 -20.81 9.36 -2.68
N GLY A 41 -21.12 9.47 -3.97
CA GLY A 41 -20.24 10.05 -4.98
C GLY A 41 -19.18 9.10 -5.53
N ASN A 42 -18.53 9.54 -6.60
CA ASN A 42 -17.42 8.86 -7.27
C ASN A 42 -16.11 9.66 -7.19
N ARG A 43 -16.10 10.75 -6.43
CA ARG A 43 -14.95 11.59 -6.15
C ARG A 43 -14.91 11.96 -4.67
N PHE A 44 -13.71 12.22 -4.17
CA PHE A 44 -13.53 12.73 -2.82
C PHE A 44 -12.53 13.89 -2.82
N GLU A 45 -12.73 14.83 -1.90
CA GLU A 45 -11.76 15.90 -1.65
C GLU A 45 -10.68 15.36 -0.71
N GLY A 46 -9.43 15.45 -1.13
CA GLY A 46 -8.27 15.09 -0.33
C GLY A 46 -7.32 16.27 -0.19
N PHE A 47 -6.51 16.25 0.85
CA PHE A 47 -5.44 17.23 1.04
C PHE A 47 -4.13 16.62 0.55
N SER A 48 -3.50 17.29 -0.43
CA SER A 48 -2.14 17.01 -0.84
C SER A 48 -1.23 18.16 -0.41
N GLN A 49 0.08 18.04 -0.64
CA GLN A 49 1.02 19.16 -0.42
C GLN A 49 0.70 20.37 -1.31
N GLU A 50 -0.04 20.17 -2.39
CA GLU A 50 -0.51 21.24 -3.30
C GLU A 50 -1.83 21.87 -2.85
N GLY A 51 -2.41 21.39 -1.75
CA GLY A 51 -3.69 21.85 -1.21
C GLY A 51 -4.85 20.85 -1.42
N PRO A 52 -6.09 21.28 -1.18
CA PRO A 52 -7.27 20.46 -1.41
C PRO A 52 -7.45 20.18 -2.90
N GLY A 53 -7.68 18.94 -3.26
CA GLY A 53 -7.92 18.49 -4.63
C GLY A 53 -9.00 17.42 -4.73
N GLU A 54 -9.65 17.35 -5.88
CA GLU A 54 -10.56 16.26 -6.20
C GLU A 54 -9.79 15.03 -6.66
N HIS A 55 -10.13 13.88 -6.11
CA HIS A 55 -9.56 12.60 -6.47
C HIS A 55 -10.65 11.65 -6.93
N ASP A 56 -10.38 10.94 -8.01
CA ASP A 56 -11.26 9.88 -8.49
C ASP A 56 -11.04 8.59 -7.70
N TYR A 57 -12.13 7.87 -7.40
CA TYR A 57 -12.03 6.53 -6.84
C TYR A 57 -11.45 5.57 -7.86
N HIS A 58 -10.53 4.74 -7.41
CA HIS A 58 -10.05 3.64 -8.24
C HIS A 58 -11.09 2.52 -8.26
N GLN A 59 -11.62 2.22 -9.44
CA GLN A 59 -12.60 1.15 -9.63
C GLN A 59 -11.88 -0.17 -9.87
N ALA A 60 -12.07 -1.15 -8.98
CA ALA A 60 -11.65 -2.52 -9.21
C ALA A 60 -12.74 -3.27 -9.99
N VAL A 61 -12.39 -3.80 -11.15
CA VAL A 61 -13.31 -4.57 -12.00
C VAL A 61 -12.70 -5.93 -12.29
N HIS A 62 -13.48 -6.98 -12.12
CA HIS A 62 -13.10 -8.33 -12.51
C HIS A 62 -14.26 -8.99 -13.29
N GLU A 63 -13.97 -9.44 -14.50
CA GLU A 63 -14.93 -10.20 -15.31
C GLU A 63 -14.80 -11.68 -15.03
N LEU A 64 -15.92 -12.29 -14.65
CA LEU A 64 -16.00 -13.73 -14.38
C LEU A 64 -16.77 -14.43 -15.49
N GLY A 65 -16.09 -15.32 -16.20
CA GLY A 65 -16.72 -16.22 -17.17
C GLY A 65 -17.08 -17.55 -16.51
N ILE A 66 -18.37 -17.89 -16.47
CA ILE A 66 -18.83 -19.23 -16.09
C ILE A 66 -19.53 -19.85 -17.31
N GLY A 67 -19.07 -21.05 -17.70
CA GLY A 67 -19.66 -21.79 -18.82
C GLY A 67 -21.09 -22.22 -18.51
N THR A 68 -21.97 -22.14 -19.51
CA THR A 68 -23.39 -22.57 -19.37
C THR A 68 -23.48 -24.03 -18.92
N SER A 69 -22.61 -24.89 -19.42
CA SER A 69 -22.54 -26.32 -19.02
C SER A 69 -22.15 -26.49 -17.56
N GLU A 70 -21.19 -25.71 -17.07
CA GLU A 70 -20.75 -25.70 -15.67
C GLU A 70 -21.89 -25.21 -14.76
N LEU A 71 -22.61 -24.19 -15.19
CA LEU A 71 -23.75 -23.67 -14.42
C LEU A 71 -24.92 -24.65 -14.35
N ILE A 72 -25.13 -25.43 -15.41
CA ILE A 72 -26.19 -26.46 -15.45
C ILE A 72 -25.82 -27.66 -14.57
N SER A 73 -24.54 -28.10 -14.58
CA SER A 73 -24.09 -29.26 -13.81
C SER A 73 -23.94 -28.95 -12.30
N ASP A 74 -23.35 -27.83 -11.98
CA ASP A 74 -22.88 -27.51 -10.64
C ASP A 74 -23.69 -26.39 -9.94
N GLY A 75 -24.58 -25.73 -10.70
CA GLY A 75 -25.46 -24.71 -10.15
C GLY A 75 -24.72 -23.58 -9.45
N VAL A 76 -25.14 -23.28 -8.22
CA VAL A 76 -24.54 -22.20 -7.39
C VAL A 76 -23.10 -22.52 -6.99
N ASP A 77 -22.73 -23.80 -6.89
CA ASP A 77 -21.37 -24.19 -6.50
C ASP A 77 -20.33 -23.78 -7.53
N ALA A 78 -20.70 -23.68 -8.81
CA ALA A 78 -19.84 -23.12 -9.86
C ALA A 78 -19.44 -21.66 -9.54
N VAL A 79 -20.37 -20.87 -9.06
CA VAL A 79 -20.14 -19.47 -8.64
C VAL A 79 -19.28 -19.41 -7.38
N VAL A 80 -19.61 -20.24 -6.39
CA VAL A 80 -18.91 -20.26 -5.08
C VAL A 80 -17.43 -20.61 -5.25
N ARG A 81 -17.10 -21.54 -6.14
CA ARG A 81 -15.71 -21.92 -6.42
C ARG A 81 -14.87 -20.78 -7.02
N ARG A 82 -15.52 -19.82 -7.70
CA ARG A 82 -14.84 -18.66 -8.31
C ARG A 82 -14.65 -17.48 -7.35
N ILE A 83 -15.30 -17.47 -6.19
CA ILE A 83 -15.17 -16.37 -5.22
C ILE A 83 -13.71 -16.11 -4.82
N PRO A 84 -12.87 -17.11 -4.49
CA PRO A 84 -11.46 -16.86 -4.16
C PRO A 84 -10.68 -16.17 -5.30
N GLU A 85 -10.97 -16.53 -6.56
CA GLU A 85 -10.34 -15.91 -7.74
C GLU A 85 -10.72 -14.42 -7.84
N ILE A 86 -12.02 -14.11 -7.68
CA ILE A 86 -12.51 -12.73 -7.66
C ILE A 86 -11.85 -11.92 -6.55
N VAL A 87 -11.79 -12.48 -5.34
CA VAL A 87 -11.19 -11.83 -4.17
C VAL A 87 -9.71 -11.57 -4.41
N ALA A 88 -8.97 -12.55 -4.93
CA ALA A 88 -7.54 -12.37 -5.24
C ALA A 88 -7.31 -11.28 -6.29
N ALA A 89 -8.13 -11.24 -7.36
CA ALA A 89 -8.06 -10.22 -8.38
C ALA A 89 -8.36 -8.82 -7.81
N MET A 90 -9.39 -8.67 -6.99
CA MET A 90 -9.73 -7.39 -6.33
C MET A 90 -8.62 -6.92 -5.40
N THR A 91 -8.04 -7.83 -4.61
CA THR A 91 -6.92 -7.52 -3.70
C THR A 91 -5.68 -7.06 -4.50
N SER A 92 -5.37 -7.74 -5.62
CA SER A 92 -4.27 -7.33 -6.50
C SER A 92 -4.50 -5.93 -7.07
N GLN A 93 -5.68 -5.65 -7.60
CA GLN A 93 -6.02 -4.34 -8.16
C GLN A 93 -5.97 -3.23 -7.09
N ALA A 94 -6.40 -3.51 -5.86
CA ALA A 94 -6.30 -2.57 -4.75
C ALA A 94 -4.84 -2.23 -4.43
N LYS A 95 -3.95 -3.22 -4.44
CA LYS A 95 -2.50 -2.99 -4.27
C LYS A 95 -1.91 -2.16 -5.41
N ASP A 96 -2.26 -2.49 -6.65
CA ASP A 96 -1.78 -1.74 -7.82
C ASP A 96 -2.22 -0.27 -7.77
N GLY A 97 -3.47 -0.02 -7.36
CA GLY A 97 -3.99 1.31 -7.13
C GLY A 97 -3.25 2.07 -6.04
N LEU A 98 -3.02 1.41 -4.89
CA LEU A 98 -2.23 1.95 -3.78
C LEU A 98 -0.82 2.32 -4.22
N PHE A 99 -0.10 1.41 -4.88
CA PHE A 99 1.26 1.66 -5.35
C PHE A 99 1.33 2.73 -6.42
N SER A 100 0.34 2.80 -7.31
CA SER A 100 0.22 3.88 -8.29
C SER A 100 0.09 5.24 -7.60
N THR A 101 -0.74 5.32 -6.57
CA THR A 101 -0.95 6.55 -5.79
C THR A 101 0.32 6.96 -5.04
N ILE A 102 0.96 6.01 -4.34
CA ILE A 102 2.23 6.26 -3.63
C ILE A 102 3.31 6.72 -4.59
N ARG A 103 3.44 6.08 -5.76
CA ARG A 103 4.42 6.48 -6.78
C ARG A 103 4.19 7.90 -7.27
N LYS A 104 2.94 8.26 -7.58
CA LYS A 104 2.60 9.63 -7.98
C LYS A 104 2.96 10.65 -6.90
N ALA A 105 2.64 10.37 -5.65
CA ALA A 105 2.98 11.22 -4.51
C ALA A 105 4.51 11.35 -4.34
N ALA A 106 5.25 10.25 -4.48
CA ALA A 106 6.71 10.25 -4.41
C ALA A 106 7.36 11.07 -5.55
N GLN A 107 6.81 10.97 -6.77
CA GLN A 107 7.27 11.77 -7.92
C GLN A 107 7.06 13.27 -7.68
N VAL A 108 5.86 13.67 -7.25
CA VAL A 108 5.54 15.08 -6.95
C VAL A 108 6.42 15.63 -5.84
N SER A 109 6.67 14.85 -4.78
CA SER A 109 7.52 15.26 -3.65
C SER A 109 9.03 15.16 -3.92
N GLY A 110 9.46 14.62 -5.07
CA GLY A 110 10.87 14.36 -5.37
C GLY A 110 11.51 13.25 -4.53
N ASN A 111 10.71 12.46 -3.82
CA ASN A 111 11.17 11.37 -2.96
C ASN A 111 11.31 10.02 -3.71
N GLU A 112 11.24 10.03 -5.02
CA GLU A 112 11.43 8.82 -5.81
C GLU A 112 12.91 8.41 -5.85
N VAL A 113 13.18 7.16 -5.46
CA VAL A 113 14.48 6.52 -5.64
C VAL A 113 14.33 5.50 -6.76
N SER A 114 14.82 5.82 -7.95
CA SER A 114 14.86 4.88 -9.06
C SER A 114 15.97 3.86 -8.83
N MET A 115 15.60 2.63 -8.55
CA MET A 115 16.56 1.52 -8.60
C MET A 115 16.81 1.13 -10.06
N ILE A 116 18.07 1.18 -10.46
CA ILE A 116 18.46 1.05 -11.89
C ILE A 116 18.36 -0.39 -12.29
N THR A 117 17.88 -1.32 -12.01
CA THR A 117 17.87 -2.74 -12.48
C THR A 117 18.71 -3.69 -11.60
N GLY A 118 18.05 -4.61 -10.99
CA GLY A 118 18.70 -5.64 -10.20
C GLY A 118 18.01 -5.92 -8.86
N ASP A 119 18.71 -6.61 -7.99
CA ASP A 119 18.29 -6.76 -6.61
C ASP A 119 18.70 -5.50 -5.83
N PRO A 120 17.87 -5.02 -4.89
CA PRO A 120 18.23 -3.89 -4.05
C PRO A 120 19.53 -4.19 -3.28
N THR A 121 20.41 -3.21 -3.23
CA THR A 121 21.68 -3.27 -2.50
C THR A 121 21.57 -2.51 -1.17
N PRO A 122 22.51 -2.71 -0.22
CA PRO A 122 22.58 -1.89 0.98
C PRO A 122 22.69 -0.39 0.69
N GLU A 123 23.39 -0.01 -0.38
CA GLU A 123 23.47 1.38 -0.84
C GLU A 123 22.11 1.93 -1.25
N ASP A 124 21.29 1.16 -1.95
CA ASP A 124 19.94 1.58 -2.35
C ASP A 124 19.05 1.83 -1.12
N VAL A 125 19.20 0.98 -0.10
CA VAL A 125 18.47 1.15 1.17
C VAL A 125 18.94 2.40 1.90
N LEU A 126 20.24 2.65 2.00
CA LEU A 126 20.78 3.89 2.58
C LEU A 126 20.30 5.14 1.84
N ALA A 127 20.35 5.13 0.50
CA ALA A 127 19.87 6.22 -0.33
C ALA A 127 18.36 6.47 -0.14
N GLY A 128 17.58 5.41 0.07
CA GLY A 128 16.17 5.50 0.43
C GLY A 128 15.98 6.23 1.76
N PHE A 129 16.67 5.82 2.81
CA PHE A 129 16.62 6.47 4.12
C PHE A 129 17.13 7.91 4.09
N GLU A 130 18.13 8.22 3.27
CA GLU A 130 18.65 9.59 3.13
C GLU A 130 17.61 10.55 2.58
N ARG A 131 16.75 10.12 1.68
CA ARG A 131 15.68 10.95 1.10
C ARG A 131 14.43 11.04 1.95
N MET A 132 14.16 10.03 2.79
CA MET A 132 12.97 10.01 3.64
C MET A 132 13.08 11.01 4.80
N PRO A 133 12.03 11.80 5.08
CA PRO A 133 11.92 12.52 6.33
C PRO A 133 11.68 11.51 7.46
N LEU A 134 12.57 11.43 8.44
CA LEU A 134 12.38 10.59 9.62
C LEU A 134 11.80 11.42 10.76
N GLU A 135 10.88 10.79 11.50
CA GLU A 135 10.40 11.28 12.79
C GLU A 135 11.10 10.55 13.94
N PHE A 136 11.23 11.22 15.07
CA PHE A 136 11.84 10.65 16.27
C PHE A 136 10.89 10.75 17.45
N ASP A 137 11.01 9.84 18.38
CA ASP A 137 10.31 9.91 19.68
C ASP A 137 11.04 10.86 20.64
N LEU A 138 10.44 11.09 21.82
CA LEU A 138 11.03 11.93 22.86
C LEU A 138 12.38 11.40 23.39
N GLY A 139 12.67 10.13 23.18
CA GLY A 139 13.96 9.50 23.51
C GLY A 139 14.99 9.59 22.39
N GLY A 140 14.67 10.26 21.28
CA GLY A 140 15.56 10.40 20.11
C GLY A 140 15.71 9.12 19.30
N ARG A 141 14.77 8.17 19.41
CA ARG A 141 14.75 6.94 18.60
C ARG A 141 13.89 7.18 17.35
N PRO A 142 14.34 6.71 16.17
CA PRO A 142 13.55 6.85 14.94
C PRO A 142 12.25 6.04 15.04
N LYS A 143 11.13 6.65 14.66
CA LYS A 143 9.82 6.00 14.59
C LYS A 143 9.71 5.15 13.32
N LEU A 144 10.48 4.06 13.25
CA LEU A 144 10.53 3.19 12.07
C LEU A 144 9.20 2.46 11.78
N GLY A 145 8.33 2.33 12.77
CA GLY A 145 7.00 1.72 12.60
C GLY A 145 6.04 2.50 11.67
N SER A 146 6.38 3.75 11.34
CA SER A 146 5.66 4.55 10.34
C SER A 146 6.22 4.41 8.92
N ILE A 147 7.27 3.61 8.73
CA ILE A 147 7.93 3.42 7.44
C ILE A 147 7.49 2.07 6.85
N LEU A 148 6.86 2.11 5.70
CA LEU A 148 6.54 0.94 4.90
C LEU A 148 7.53 0.85 3.73
N ILE A 149 8.39 -0.15 3.76
CA ILE A 149 9.29 -0.45 2.64
C ILE A 149 8.64 -1.53 1.78
N VAL A 150 8.28 -1.19 0.58
CA VAL A 150 7.69 -2.11 -0.37
C VAL A 150 8.66 -2.40 -1.50
N SER A 151 8.89 -3.66 -1.77
CA SER A 151 9.77 -4.12 -2.84
C SER A 151 9.09 -5.20 -3.67
N ALA A 152 9.29 -5.17 -4.97
CA ALA A 152 8.94 -6.28 -5.87
C ALA A 152 9.77 -7.54 -5.59
N LYS A 153 10.88 -7.40 -4.84
CA LYS A 153 11.79 -8.47 -4.43
C LYS A 153 12.02 -8.42 -2.92
N PRO A 154 11.03 -8.80 -2.11
CA PRO A 154 11.07 -8.64 -0.65
C PRO A 154 12.24 -9.37 0.01
N GLU A 155 12.58 -10.57 -0.45
CA GLU A 155 13.70 -11.35 0.09
C GLU A 155 15.06 -10.70 -0.19
N ALA A 156 15.24 -10.09 -1.36
CA ALA A 156 16.46 -9.36 -1.68
C ALA A 156 16.56 -8.07 -0.86
N MET A 157 15.46 -7.37 -0.66
CA MET A 157 15.39 -6.19 0.21
C MET A 157 15.74 -6.53 1.65
N GLN A 158 15.20 -7.64 2.16
CA GLN A 158 15.50 -8.10 3.51
C GLN A 158 16.98 -8.43 3.68
N ARG A 159 17.59 -9.15 2.73
CA ARG A 159 19.03 -9.43 2.75
C ARG A 159 19.87 -8.15 2.77
N SER A 160 19.51 -7.15 1.98
CA SER A 160 20.21 -5.86 1.95
C SER A 160 20.06 -5.11 3.27
N TYR A 161 18.89 -5.16 3.90
CA TYR A 161 18.68 -4.59 5.23
C TYR A 161 19.48 -5.33 6.32
N GLU A 162 19.54 -6.66 6.26
CA GLU A 162 20.35 -7.47 7.15
C GLU A 162 21.85 -7.14 7.02
N GLN A 163 22.33 -6.89 5.80
CA GLN A 163 23.71 -6.45 5.56
C GLN A 163 23.99 -5.06 6.14
N LEU A 164 23.01 -4.13 6.12
CA LEU A 164 23.15 -2.83 6.78
C LEU A 164 23.39 -2.94 8.29
N THR A 165 22.80 -3.94 8.92
CA THR A 165 22.88 -4.11 10.37
C THR A 165 24.03 -5.01 10.82
N SER A 166 24.44 -5.98 9.98
CA SER A 166 25.46 -6.97 10.29
C SER A 166 26.87 -6.57 9.85
N ASN A 167 27.02 -5.86 8.73
CA ASN A 167 28.31 -5.39 8.25
C ASN A 167 28.73 -4.11 9.00
N PRO A 168 29.90 -4.07 9.65
CA PRO A 168 30.37 -2.92 10.44
C PRO A 168 30.41 -1.61 9.65
N ASP A 169 30.88 -1.63 8.39
CA ASP A 169 31.04 -0.43 7.56
C ASP A 169 29.67 0.19 7.22
N TYR A 170 28.70 -0.67 6.87
CA TYR A 170 27.34 -0.21 6.57
C TYR A 170 26.62 0.25 7.83
N ARG A 171 26.83 -0.43 8.95
CA ARG A 171 26.23 -0.04 10.23
C ARG A 171 26.70 1.34 10.66
N GLU A 172 28.00 1.64 10.57
CA GLU A 172 28.54 2.96 10.92
C GLU A 172 27.93 4.05 10.03
N ARG A 173 27.82 3.81 8.72
CA ARG A 173 27.18 4.74 7.78
C ARG A 173 25.69 4.94 8.08
N PHE A 174 24.98 3.89 8.43
CA PHE A 174 23.56 3.96 8.80
C PHE A 174 23.36 4.73 10.11
N GLU A 175 24.17 4.47 11.13
CA GLU A 175 24.14 5.19 12.40
C GLU A 175 24.43 6.70 12.19
N ALA A 176 25.42 7.03 11.39
CA ALA A 176 25.72 8.42 11.03
C ALA A 176 24.57 9.10 10.30
N LEU A 177 23.91 8.38 9.40
CA LEU A 177 22.72 8.86 8.68
C LEU A 177 21.55 9.13 9.64
N ILE A 178 21.28 8.22 10.56
CA ILE A 178 20.23 8.40 11.58
C ILE A 178 20.51 9.62 12.47
N GLU A 179 21.76 9.84 12.87
CA GLU A 179 22.15 11.01 13.65
C GLU A 179 21.98 12.33 12.89
N LYS A 180 22.36 12.36 11.61
CA LYS A 180 22.11 13.49 10.71
C LYS A 180 20.60 13.79 10.63
N LYS A 181 19.76 12.75 10.41
CA LYS A 181 18.30 12.89 10.34
C LYS A 181 17.68 13.36 11.66
N ARG A 182 18.23 12.94 12.79
CA ARG A 182 17.81 13.42 14.12
C ARG A 182 18.06 14.91 14.28
N THR A 183 19.23 15.38 13.85
CA THR A 183 19.58 16.79 13.88
C THR A 183 18.65 17.62 12.97
N GLU A 184 18.38 17.14 11.77
CA GLU A 184 17.43 17.76 10.85
C GLU A 184 16.00 17.83 11.43
N TRP A 185 15.55 16.75 12.08
CA TRP A 185 14.25 16.70 12.74
C TRP A 185 14.14 17.68 13.90
N ASN A 186 15.14 17.70 14.79
CA ASN A 186 15.20 18.64 15.92
C ASN A 186 15.16 20.10 15.45
N SER A 187 15.89 20.41 14.36
CA SER A 187 15.87 21.75 13.76
C SER A 187 14.48 22.14 13.24
N ARG A 188 13.79 21.21 12.58
CA ARG A 188 12.41 21.43 12.10
C ARG A 188 11.42 21.59 13.25
N GLU A 189 11.50 20.74 14.29
CA GLU A 189 10.60 20.84 15.45
C GLU A 189 10.81 22.13 16.23
N SER A 190 12.07 22.57 16.42
CA SER A 190 12.36 23.85 17.08
C SER A 190 11.90 25.08 16.31
N SER A 191 11.74 24.96 14.99
CA SER A 191 11.21 26.03 14.12
C SER A 191 9.70 26.03 13.99
N ARG A 192 8.99 25.03 14.49
CA ARG A 192 7.52 24.97 14.50
C ARG A 192 6.98 26.02 15.45
N THR A 193 6.31 27.03 14.92
CA THR A 193 5.47 27.96 15.67
C THR A 193 4.07 27.37 15.80
N LEU A 194 3.58 27.23 17.03
CA LEU A 194 2.17 26.96 17.25
C LEU A 194 1.38 28.14 16.68
N VAL A 195 0.56 27.89 15.69
CA VAL A 195 -0.44 28.87 15.22
C VAL A 195 -1.67 28.64 16.11
N ASP A 196 -1.92 29.61 17.01
CA ASP A 196 -3.13 29.68 17.84
C ASP A 196 -4.36 29.99 16.97
#